data_2d249e1bb3f37f22a66518964b94e6e2
#
_entry.id   2d249e1bb3f37f22a66518964b94e6e2
#
_cell.length_a   1.000
_cell.length_b   1.000
_cell.length_c   1.000
_cell.angle_alpha   90.00
_cell.angle_beta   90.00
_cell.angle_gamma   90.00
#
_symmetry.space_group_name_H-M   'P 1'
#
loop_
_entity.id
_entity.type
_entity.pdbx_description
1 polymer ?
#
loop_
_entity_poly.entity_id
_entity_poly.type
_entity_poly.pdbx_seq_one_letter_code
_entity_poly.pdbx_strand_id
1 'polypeptide(L)'
;KMKKLLSVIVTLILLTFVSNSSFSAGDEAIIKKLSSMYKSGDTTQAIVVEQDTKFAANVKKNILPYVNLPPGFSISVFAIVPDARHMAVARNKTTVWIGTRKTKVWQATDRDMDDVADTVEQFAPTVKFDIPNGVCFSDDGHLYVIERNRVLWFPAAEYFMESPDTVAVPIIPQGELIPPEEESYNHTARVCVVNKKDNKLYVSLGQPHNVAPADKLALYQAVGIGGMISFNRFPGDLDRKVVATGIRNSVGHAFNPKDGSLWFTDNQVDGMGDETPPGELNRMPEFGMWYGFPYYGGGEVRTNEYKGKIIPKVDSDRYVKPQVEMIAHAADLGMMFYTGKQFPKKYHNAIFSAQHGSWNAVKPRGARVMVTYLDSKGNAYKTEPFADGWMTEMGTYLGRPVDVQQYFDGSILVSDDKAGVIYRIKYDR
;
A
#
# COMPACT_ATOMS: atom_id res chain seq x y z
N LYS A 1 -63.01 13.93 44.65
CA LYS A 1 -61.67 14.16 45.20
C LYS A 1 -60.74 12.94 45.01
N MET A 2 -61.23 11.70 45.04
CA MET A 2 -60.46 10.47 44.91
C MET A 2 -59.90 10.22 43.48
N LYS A 3 -60.65 10.64 42.41
CA LYS A 3 -60.18 10.50 41.02
C LYS A 3 -59.01 11.41 40.64
N LYS A 4 -58.86 12.57 41.29
CA LYS A 4 -57.73 13.49 41.06
C LYS A 4 -56.46 13.02 41.76
N LEU A 5 -56.59 12.27 42.89
CA LEU A 5 -55.40 11.73 43.58
C LEU A 5 -54.78 10.56 42.82
N LEU A 6 -55.62 9.71 42.18
CA LEU A 6 -55.15 8.59 41.37
C LEU A 6 -54.40 9.04 40.11
N SER A 7 -54.86 10.16 39.49
CA SER A 7 -54.21 10.71 38.29
C SER A 7 -52.81 11.28 38.59
N VAL A 8 -52.60 11.87 39.78
CA VAL A 8 -51.33 12.43 40.20
C VAL A 8 -50.34 11.32 40.56
N ILE A 9 -50.82 10.24 41.18
CA ILE A 9 -49.96 9.08 41.54
C ILE A 9 -49.55 8.32 40.29
N VAL A 10 -50.41 8.14 39.28
CA VAL A 10 -50.05 7.48 38.01
C VAL A 10 -49.09 8.35 37.20
N THR A 11 -49.21 9.69 37.24
CA THR A 11 -48.24 10.58 36.54
C THR A 11 -46.90 10.66 37.27
N LEU A 12 -46.86 10.51 38.61
CA LEU A 12 -45.63 10.48 39.36
C LEU A 12 -44.90 9.12 39.24
N ILE A 13 -45.62 8.02 39.08
CA ILE A 13 -45.04 6.69 38.87
C ILE A 13 -44.45 6.54 37.44
N LEU A 14 -45.05 7.25 36.44
CA LEU A 14 -44.50 7.27 35.09
C LEU A 14 -43.26 8.17 34.93
N LEU A 15 -43.01 9.09 35.87
CA LEU A 15 -41.84 9.96 35.87
C LEU A 15 -40.63 9.36 36.61
N THR A 16 -40.79 8.24 37.33
CA THR A 16 -39.68 7.57 38.04
C THR A 16 -39.13 6.37 37.31
N PHE A 17 -39.62 6.03 36.10
CA PHE A 17 -39.02 5.04 35.22
C PHE A 17 -38.27 5.70 34.03
N VAL A 18 -37.69 6.86 34.24
CA VAL A 18 -36.46 7.20 33.51
C VAL A 18 -35.34 6.43 34.20
N SER A 19 -35.18 5.18 33.82
CA SER A 19 -34.00 4.44 34.21
C SER A 19 -32.80 5.29 33.78
N ASN A 20 -32.07 5.80 34.76
CA ASN A 20 -30.68 6.14 34.55
C ASN A 20 -30.04 4.86 34.02
N SER A 21 -30.05 4.63 32.73
CA SER A 21 -29.16 3.66 32.12
C SER A 21 -27.75 4.19 32.36
N SER A 22 -27.17 3.81 33.49
CA SER A 22 -25.76 3.99 33.72
C SER A 22 -25.06 3.17 32.63
N PHE A 23 -24.48 3.85 31.66
CA PHE A 23 -23.61 3.21 30.70
C PHE A 23 -22.54 2.44 31.48
N SER A 24 -22.30 1.20 31.08
CA SER A 24 -21.16 0.46 31.59
C SER A 24 -19.85 1.12 31.15
N ALA A 25 -18.74 0.86 31.82
CA ALA A 25 -17.45 1.36 31.40
C ALA A 25 -17.11 0.93 29.95
N GLY A 26 -17.67 -0.19 29.49
CA GLY A 26 -17.59 -0.64 28.11
C GLY A 26 -18.37 0.26 27.14
N ASP A 27 -19.57 0.71 27.54
CA ASP A 27 -20.40 1.59 26.72
C ASP A 27 -19.79 2.98 26.56
N GLU A 28 -19.18 3.52 27.61
CA GLU A 28 -18.43 4.79 27.54
C GLU A 28 -17.24 4.70 26.59
N ALA A 29 -16.51 3.60 26.61
CA ALA A 29 -15.41 3.36 25.69
C ALA A 29 -15.90 3.26 24.25
N ILE A 30 -17.05 2.63 24.00
CA ILE A 30 -17.68 2.55 22.68
C ILE A 30 -18.14 3.93 22.22
N ILE A 31 -18.81 4.72 23.06
CA ILE A 31 -19.27 6.07 22.75
C ILE A 31 -18.07 6.97 22.39
N LYS A 32 -16.97 6.87 23.15
CA LYS A 32 -15.74 7.60 22.85
C LYS A 32 -15.16 7.20 21.47
N LYS A 33 -15.21 5.93 21.11
CA LYS A 33 -14.79 5.44 19.79
C LYS A 33 -15.72 5.99 18.68
N LEU A 34 -17.03 5.94 18.89
CA LEU A 34 -18.00 6.48 17.94
C LEU A 34 -17.80 7.99 17.70
N SER A 35 -17.43 8.75 18.74
CA SER A 35 -17.16 10.18 18.63
C SER A 35 -15.92 10.51 17.78
N SER A 36 -15.03 9.54 17.57
CA SER A 36 -13.86 9.69 16.71
C SER A 36 -14.10 9.31 15.25
N MET A 37 -15.29 8.82 14.90
CA MET A 37 -15.64 8.48 13.53
C MET A 37 -15.84 9.73 12.68
N TYR A 38 -15.31 9.67 11.46
CA TYR A 38 -15.51 10.69 10.44
C TYR A 38 -16.59 10.23 9.46
N LYS A 39 -17.48 11.12 9.12
CA LYS A 39 -18.46 10.92 8.06
C LYS A 39 -18.07 11.75 6.85
N SER A 40 -18.11 11.16 5.67
CA SER A 40 -17.83 11.86 4.42
C SER A 40 -19.07 12.01 3.57
N GLY A 41 -19.09 13.01 2.72
CA GLY A 41 -19.87 13.05 1.52
C GLY A 41 -21.30 13.59 1.63
N ASP A 42 -21.83 13.95 2.78
CA ASP A 42 -23.21 14.43 2.91
C ASP A 42 -23.45 15.80 2.25
N THR A 43 -22.43 16.64 2.11
CA THR A 43 -22.51 17.97 1.49
C THR A 43 -21.45 18.23 0.42
N THR A 44 -20.43 17.36 0.30
CA THR A 44 -19.31 17.54 -0.60
C THR A 44 -19.46 16.62 -1.79
N GLN A 45 -19.50 17.19 -2.99
CA GLN A 45 -19.49 16.39 -4.21
C GLN A 45 -18.13 15.76 -4.46
N ALA A 46 -18.12 14.49 -4.80
CA ALA A 46 -16.93 13.80 -5.27
C ALA A 46 -16.45 14.39 -6.60
N ILE A 47 -15.15 14.52 -6.76
CA ILE A 47 -14.56 14.86 -8.06
C ILE A 47 -14.62 13.59 -8.91
N VAL A 48 -15.27 13.68 -10.07
CA VAL A 48 -15.30 12.63 -11.07
C VAL A 48 -14.17 12.85 -12.05
N VAL A 49 -13.41 11.80 -12.34
CA VAL A 49 -12.38 11.80 -13.38
C VAL A 49 -13.04 11.34 -14.67
N GLU A 50 -13.13 12.24 -15.63
CA GLU A 50 -13.62 11.91 -16.97
C GLU A 50 -12.75 10.79 -17.57
N GLN A 51 -13.39 9.71 -17.98
CA GLN A 51 -12.74 8.62 -18.70
C GLN A 51 -12.61 9.04 -20.19
N ASP A 52 -11.82 10.13 -20.41
CA ASP A 52 -11.69 10.78 -21.69
C ASP A 52 -11.17 9.82 -22.76
N THR A 53 -12.01 9.54 -23.71
CA THR A 53 -11.67 8.69 -24.86
C THR A 53 -10.47 9.20 -25.65
N LYS A 54 -10.24 10.54 -25.69
CA LYS A 54 -9.07 11.15 -26.35
C LYS A 54 -7.78 10.85 -25.58
N PHE A 55 -7.83 10.93 -24.26
CA PHE A 55 -6.68 10.61 -23.42
C PHE A 55 -6.37 9.11 -23.49
N ALA A 56 -7.38 8.25 -23.35
CA ALA A 56 -7.23 6.81 -23.52
C ALA A 56 -6.71 6.45 -24.92
N ALA A 57 -7.19 7.13 -25.96
CA ALA A 57 -6.69 6.97 -27.32
C ALA A 57 -5.22 7.40 -27.45
N ASN A 58 -4.80 8.46 -26.75
CA ASN A 58 -3.40 8.88 -26.71
C ASN A 58 -2.50 7.82 -26.05
N VAL A 59 -2.92 7.26 -24.91
CA VAL A 59 -2.19 6.17 -24.25
C VAL A 59 -2.12 4.93 -25.16
N LYS A 60 -3.24 4.55 -25.77
CA LYS A 60 -3.31 3.43 -26.73
C LYS A 60 -2.37 3.63 -27.94
N LYS A 61 -2.21 4.87 -28.41
CA LYS A 61 -1.36 5.19 -29.57
C LYS A 61 0.11 5.35 -29.21
N ASN A 62 0.41 5.99 -28.08
CA ASN A 62 1.75 6.50 -27.78
C ASN A 62 2.47 5.77 -26.62
N ILE A 63 1.80 4.86 -25.94
CA ILE A 63 2.39 4.06 -24.85
C ILE A 63 2.25 2.56 -25.14
N LEU A 64 1.01 2.07 -25.29
CA LEU A 64 0.77 0.63 -25.40
C LEU A 64 1.55 -0.08 -26.54
N PRO A 65 1.77 0.53 -27.72
CA PRO A 65 2.54 -0.13 -28.80
C PRO A 65 4.01 -0.39 -28.46
N TYR A 66 4.55 0.29 -27.44
CA TYR A 66 5.93 0.12 -26.99
C TYR A 66 6.06 -0.90 -25.86
N VAL A 67 4.92 -1.30 -25.26
CA VAL A 67 4.94 -2.27 -24.15
C VAL A 67 5.13 -3.67 -24.71
N ASN A 68 6.24 -4.29 -24.31
CA ASN A 68 6.56 -5.66 -24.67
C ASN A 68 6.05 -6.61 -23.59
N LEU A 69 5.37 -7.66 -24.02
CA LEU A 69 4.81 -8.71 -23.18
C LEU A 69 5.24 -10.09 -23.68
N PRO A 70 5.27 -11.10 -22.81
CA PRO A 70 5.45 -12.48 -23.26
C PRO A 70 4.34 -12.93 -24.23
N PRO A 71 4.60 -13.89 -25.13
CA PRO A 71 3.59 -14.40 -26.06
C PRO A 71 2.31 -14.84 -25.36
N GLY A 72 1.17 -14.45 -25.94
CA GLY A 72 -0.17 -14.77 -25.43
C GLY A 72 -0.71 -13.79 -24.39
N PHE A 73 0.03 -12.73 -24.08
CA PHE A 73 -0.47 -11.66 -23.22
C PHE A 73 -0.87 -10.43 -24.03
N SER A 74 -1.87 -9.72 -23.54
CA SER A 74 -2.31 -8.42 -24.07
C SER A 74 -2.40 -7.39 -22.94
N ILE A 75 -2.33 -6.11 -23.31
CA ILE A 75 -2.44 -4.96 -22.41
C ILE A 75 -3.49 -3.99 -22.91
N SER A 76 -4.29 -3.45 -22.02
CA SER A 76 -5.28 -2.41 -22.29
C SER A 76 -5.25 -1.33 -21.19
N VAL A 77 -5.92 -0.21 -21.42
CA VAL A 77 -6.21 0.79 -20.40
C VAL A 77 -7.46 0.33 -19.65
N PHE A 78 -7.32 0.13 -18.33
CA PHE A 78 -8.45 -0.17 -17.43
C PHE A 78 -9.14 1.10 -16.97
N ALA A 79 -8.38 2.11 -16.53
CA ALA A 79 -8.92 3.37 -16.02
C ALA A 79 -7.95 4.54 -16.20
N ILE A 80 -8.47 5.74 -16.36
CA ILE A 80 -7.72 7.00 -16.23
C ILE A 80 -7.81 7.42 -14.76
N VAL A 81 -6.65 7.46 -14.07
CA VAL A 81 -6.57 7.79 -12.64
C VAL A 81 -5.38 8.70 -12.40
N PRO A 82 -5.60 9.98 -12.09
CA PRO A 82 -4.49 10.91 -11.82
C PRO A 82 -3.63 10.48 -10.64
N ASP A 83 -2.31 10.53 -10.79
CA ASP A 83 -1.34 10.16 -9.76
C ASP A 83 -1.55 8.72 -9.18
N ALA A 84 -1.99 7.77 -10.00
CA ALA A 84 -2.32 6.41 -9.59
C ALA A 84 -1.14 5.70 -8.94
N ARG A 85 -1.28 5.29 -7.66
CA ARG A 85 -0.22 4.59 -6.97
C ARG A 85 -0.69 3.23 -6.44
N HIS A 86 -0.64 2.97 -5.12
CA HIS A 86 -1.05 1.66 -4.61
C HIS A 86 -2.54 1.42 -4.81
N MET A 87 -2.88 0.17 -5.08
CA MET A 87 -4.23 -0.28 -5.39
C MET A 87 -4.72 -1.30 -4.37
N ALA A 88 -6.00 -1.24 -4.04
CA ALA A 88 -6.70 -2.22 -3.24
C ALA A 88 -7.92 -2.72 -4.02
N VAL A 89 -7.90 -3.98 -4.44
CA VAL A 89 -9.00 -4.59 -5.19
C VAL A 89 -10.06 -5.08 -4.23
N ALA A 90 -11.30 -4.64 -4.42
CA ALA A 90 -12.43 -5.02 -3.59
C ALA A 90 -12.83 -6.49 -3.77
N ARG A 91 -13.49 -7.03 -2.75
CA ARG A 91 -14.07 -8.37 -2.79
C ARG A 91 -15.31 -8.45 -3.70
N ASN A 92 -16.00 -7.32 -3.90
CA ASN A 92 -17.18 -7.22 -4.77
C ASN A 92 -16.86 -7.42 -6.27
N LYS A 93 -15.57 -7.50 -6.64
CA LYS A 93 -15.06 -7.75 -7.99
C LYS A 93 -15.26 -6.61 -9.00
N THR A 94 -15.75 -5.47 -8.57
CA THR A 94 -16.03 -4.34 -9.46
C THR A 94 -15.25 -3.09 -9.09
N THR A 95 -14.76 -2.99 -7.85
CA THR A 95 -14.20 -1.76 -7.32
C THR A 95 -12.71 -1.91 -7.02
N VAL A 96 -11.96 -0.87 -7.35
CA VAL A 96 -10.55 -0.71 -6.99
C VAL A 96 -10.37 0.65 -6.33
N TRP A 97 -9.79 0.69 -5.12
CA TRP A 97 -9.36 1.94 -4.49
C TRP A 97 -7.90 2.20 -4.82
N ILE A 98 -7.58 3.45 -5.10
CA ILE A 98 -6.26 3.86 -5.56
C ILE A 98 -5.74 5.00 -4.69
N GLY A 99 -4.65 4.75 -3.98
CA GLY A 99 -3.92 5.75 -3.22
C GLY A 99 -3.08 6.67 -4.10
N THR A 100 -2.73 7.84 -3.57
CA THR A 100 -1.88 8.82 -4.27
C THR A 100 -0.82 9.39 -3.34
N ARG A 101 0.21 10.03 -3.92
CA ARG A 101 1.16 10.86 -3.15
C ARG A 101 0.71 12.33 -3.09
N LYS A 102 -0.57 12.60 -3.25
CA LYS A 102 -1.20 13.91 -3.16
C LYS A 102 -2.17 13.93 -1.98
N THR A 103 -3.41 14.27 -2.22
CA THR A 103 -4.42 14.47 -1.17
C THR A 103 -5.72 13.73 -1.47
N LYS A 104 -5.70 12.77 -2.37
CA LYS A 104 -6.92 12.04 -2.77
C LYS A 104 -6.68 10.54 -2.77
N VAL A 105 -7.71 9.81 -2.42
CA VAL A 105 -7.91 8.41 -2.77
C VAL A 105 -8.94 8.39 -3.89
N TRP A 106 -8.68 7.62 -4.93
CA TRP A 106 -9.61 7.41 -6.03
C TRP A 106 -10.31 6.06 -5.88
N GLN A 107 -11.49 5.97 -6.46
CA GLN A 107 -12.26 4.75 -6.58
C GLN A 107 -12.61 4.56 -8.04
N ALA A 108 -12.15 3.45 -8.62
CA ALA A 108 -12.50 3.02 -9.97
C ALA A 108 -13.51 1.87 -9.88
N THR A 109 -14.60 1.93 -10.64
CA THR A 109 -15.64 0.90 -10.63
C THR A 109 -15.92 0.45 -12.05
N ASP A 110 -15.81 -0.87 -12.28
CA ASP A 110 -16.15 -1.60 -13.52
C ASP A 110 -17.37 -2.47 -13.20
N ARG A 111 -18.58 -2.01 -13.52
CA ARG A 111 -19.85 -2.64 -13.13
C ARG A 111 -20.28 -3.74 -14.08
N ASP A 112 -20.09 -3.50 -15.37
CA ASP A 112 -20.50 -4.43 -16.40
C ASP A 112 -19.42 -5.49 -16.69
N MET A 113 -18.26 -5.36 -16.04
CA MET A 113 -17.11 -6.28 -16.12
C MET A 113 -16.58 -6.43 -17.57
N ASP A 114 -16.56 -5.33 -18.30
CA ASP A 114 -16.08 -5.29 -19.69
C ASP A 114 -14.57 -5.04 -19.80
N ASP A 115 -13.87 -5.01 -18.64
CA ASP A 115 -12.44 -4.79 -18.56
C ASP A 115 -12.00 -3.31 -18.56
N VAL A 116 -12.96 -2.37 -18.47
CA VAL A 116 -12.73 -0.93 -18.39
C VAL A 116 -13.58 -0.34 -17.28
N ALA A 117 -13.02 0.54 -16.47
CA ALA A 117 -13.80 1.18 -15.41
C ALA A 117 -14.85 2.14 -15.99
N ASP A 118 -16.11 1.96 -15.62
CA ASP A 118 -17.23 2.86 -15.97
C ASP A 118 -17.08 4.23 -15.32
N THR A 119 -16.60 4.23 -14.07
CA THR A 119 -16.45 5.47 -13.28
C THR A 119 -15.13 5.47 -12.51
N VAL A 120 -14.54 6.66 -12.43
CA VAL A 120 -13.44 6.96 -11.50
C VAL A 120 -13.81 8.23 -10.75
N GLU A 121 -13.88 8.15 -9.44
CA GLU A 121 -14.28 9.26 -8.61
C GLU A 121 -13.45 9.37 -7.33
N GLN A 122 -13.49 10.54 -6.70
CA GLN A 122 -12.84 10.77 -5.42
C GLN A 122 -13.55 9.98 -4.32
N PHE A 123 -12.84 9.09 -3.68
CA PHE A 123 -13.32 8.38 -2.50
C PHE A 123 -13.25 9.26 -1.26
N ALA A 124 -14.30 9.22 -0.42
CA ALA A 124 -14.42 9.94 0.85
C ALA A 124 -14.05 11.45 0.73
N PRO A 125 -14.76 12.25 -0.07
CA PRO A 125 -14.34 13.60 -0.45
C PRO A 125 -14.28 14.59 0.73
N THR A 126 -14.97 14.34 1.84
CA THR A 126 -14.91 15.18 3.06
C THR A 126 -13.73 14.83 3.96
N VAL A 127 -13.09 13.68 3.76
CA VAL A 127 -11.87 13.32 4.48
C VAL A 127 -10.68 14.06 3.87
N LYS A 128 -10.03 14.89 4.68
CA LYS A 128 -8.80 15.55 4.26
C LYS A 128 -7.64 14.59 4.41
N PHE A 129 -7.24 13.99 3.30
CA PHE A 129 -6.10 13.09 3.27
C PHE A 129 -4.76 13.84 3.16
N ASP A 130 -3.72 13.27 3.76
CA ASP A 130 -2.33 13.70 3.65
C ASP A 130 -1.43 12.56 3.15
N ILE A 131 -1.16 12.56 1.86
CA ILE A 131 -0.39 11.51 1.17
C ILE A 131 -0.94 10.10 1.46
N PRO A 132 -2.19 9.80 1.07
CA PRO A 132 -2.83 8.50 1.29
C PRO A 132 -2.35 7.46 0.27
N ASN A 133 -1.04 7.21 0.21
CA ASN A 133 -0.48 6.31 -0.79
C ASN A 133 -0.77 4.84 -0.49
N GLY A 134 -0.74 4.45 0.79
CA GLY A 134 -0.97 3.08 1.21
C GLY A 134 -2.46 2.77 1.30
N VAL A 135 -2.96 1.94 0.41
CA VAL A 135 -4.32 1.39 0.48
C VAL A 135 -4.23 -0.13 0.50
N CYS A 136 -5.01 -0.78 1.35
CA CYS A 136 -5.14 -2.23 1.35
C CYS A 136 -6.53 -2.67 1.78
N PHE A 137 -6.98 -3.80 1.26
CA PHE A 137 -8.30 -4.35 1.50
C PHE A 137 -8.18 -5.75 2.11
N SER A 138 -8.98 -6.02 3.13
CA SER A 138 -8.99 -7.31 3.81
C SER A 138 -10.07 -8.24 3.24
N ASP A 139 -9.86 -9.56 3.38
CA ASP A 139 -10.80 -10.56 2.89
C ASP A 139 -12.19 -10.47 3.56
N ASP A 140 -12.29 -9.86 4.73
CA ASP A 140 -13.55 -9.65 5.45
C ASP A 140 -14.23 -8.31 5.13
N GLY A 141 -13.72 -7.58 4.12
CA GLY A 141 -14.43 -6.44 3.54
C GLY A 141 -14.08 -5.08 4.13
N HIS A 142 -12.90 -4.93 4.73
CA HIS A 142 -12.46 -3.67 5.31
C HIS A 142 -11.37 -3.01 4.47
N LEU A 143 -11.53 -1.73 4.17
CA LEU A 143 -10.51 -0.90 3.53
C LEU A 143 -9.69 -0.16 4.59
N TYR A 144 -8.39 -0.13 4.39
CA TYR A 144 -7.45 0.65 5.19
C TYR A 144 -6.74 1.66 4.29
N VAL A 145 -6.62 2.90 4.79
CA VAL A 145 -5.85 3.96 4.14
C VAL A 145 -4.76 4.41 5.10
N ILE A 146 -3.53 4.23 4.67
CA ILE A 146 -2.35 4.63 5.44
C ILE A 146 -1.80 5.91 4.82
N GLU A 147 -1.77 6.95 5.61
CA GLU A 147 -1.25 8.25 5.24
C GLU A 147 0.18 8.44 5.77
N ARG A 148 0.76 9.55 5.46
CA ARG A 148 2.09 9.89 5.94
C ARG A 148 2.25 9.70 7.45
N ASN A 149 1.25 10.14 8.25
CA ASN A 149 1.28 10.02 9.71
C ASN A 149 -0.11 9.78 10.34
N ARG A 150 -0.96 8.96 9.67
CA ARG A 150 -2.27 8.55 10.16
C ARG A 150 -2.65 7.20 9.57
N VAL A 151 -3.50 6.45 10.27
CA VAL A 151 -4.12 5.21 9.75
C VAL A 151 -5.63 5.29 9.90
N LEU A 152 -6.33 5.14 8.79
CA LEU A 152 -7.79 5.13 8.74
C LEU A 152 -8.33 3.75 8.36
N TRP A 153 -9.42 3.37 8.99
CA TRP A 153 -10.23 2.20 8.70
C TRP A 153 -11.58 2.62 8.15
N PHE A 154 -11.97 2.01 7.04
CA PHE A 154 -13.27 2.17 6.40
C PHE A 154 -14.00 0.83 6.46
N PRO A 155 -14.89 0.64 7.45
CA PRO A 155 -15.54 -0.66 7.71
C PRO A 155 -16.56 -1.06 6.65
N ALA A 156 -17.05 -0.13 5.86
CA ALA A 156 -18.15 -0.34 4.94
C ALA A 156 -17.88 0.24 3.54
N ALA A 157 -16.63 0.34 3.12
CA ALA A 157 -16.25 0.96 1.85
C ALA A 157 -16.97 0.33 0.63
N GLU A 158 -17.11 -1.01 0.61
CA GLU A 158 -17.81 -1.71 -0.47
C GLU A 158 -19.32 -1.39 -0.56
N TYR A 159 -19.95 -0.98 0.54
CA TYR A 159 -21.38 -0.70 0.59
C TYR A 159 -21.72 0.74 0.16
N PHE A 160 -20.74 1.62 0.16
CA PHE A 160 -20.89 3.03 -0.19
C PHE A 160 -20.11 3.39 -1.47
N MET A 161 -19.83 2.42 -2.32
CA MET A 161 -19.04 2.61 -3.53
C MET A 161 -19.67 3.58 -4.56
N GLU A 162 -20.97 3.82 -4.46
CA GLU A 162 -21.71 4.75 -5.33
C GLU A 162 -22.20 6.00 -4.59
N SER A 163 -21.77 6.17 -3.36
CA SER A 163 -22.17 7.30 -2.51
C SER A 163 -20.93 8.06 -2.06
N PRO A 164 -20.98 9.39 -2.03
CA PRO A 164 -19.93 10.17 -1.39
C PRO A 164 -19.90 9.94 0.13
N ASP A 165 -20.98 9.42 0.72
CA ASP A 165 -21.05 9.09 2.14
C ASP A 165 -20.30 7.80 2.45
N THR A 166 -19.43 7.87 3.45
CA THR A 166 -18.76 6.70 4.02
C THR A 166 -18.39 6.97 5.48
N VAL A 167 -17.93 5.93 6.17
CA VAL A 167 -17.47 6.03 7.56
C VAL A 167 -15.99 5.76 7.61
N ALA A 168 -15.22 6.71 8.15
CA ALA A 168 -13.80 6.60 8.40
C ALA A 168 -13.53 6.61 9.92
N VAL A 169 -12.77 5.64 10.39
CA VAL A 169 -12.39 5.51 11.81
C VAL A 169 -10.87 5.56 11.93
N PRO A 170 -10.29 6.48 12.69
CA PRO A 170 -8.85 6.46 12.93
C PRO A 170 -8.47 5.28 13.82
N ILE A 171 -7.58 4.42 13.32
CA ILE A 171 -6.90 3.42 14.13
C ILE A 171 -5.72 4.08 14.83
N ILE A 172 -4.95 4.88 14.08
CA ILE A 172 -3.89 5.73 14.58
C ILE A 172 -4.23 7.16 14.17
N PRO A 173 -4.45 8.08 15.13
CA PRO A 173 -4.75 9.47 14.84
C PRO A 173 -3.65 10.20 14.08
N GLN A 174 -4.00 11.37 13.51
CA GLN A 174 -3.03 12.22 12.82
C GLN A 174 -1.89 12.63 13.76
N GLY A 175 -0.65 12.42 13.31
CA GLY A 175 0.57 12.75 14.05
C GLY A 175 1.05 11.65 15.02
N GLU A 176 0.40 10.48 15.05
CA GLU A 176 0.71 9.44 16.04
C GLU A 176 1.31 8.15 15.42
N LEU A 177 1.38 8.04 14.09
CA LEU A 177 2.02 6.89 13.44
C LEU A 177 3.54 6.92 13.61
N ILE A 178 4.13 8.11 13.46
CA ILE A 178 5.54 8.42 13.72
C ILE A 178 5.65 9.72 14.51
N PRO A 179 6.76 10.00 15.20
CA PRO A 179 6.98 11.30 15.82
C PRO A 179 6.82 12.42 14.80
N PRO A 180 6.06 13.50 15.10
CA PRO A 180 5.80 14.58 14.15
C PRO A 180 7.07 15.27 13.63
N GLU A 181 8.12 15.33 14.42
CA GLU A 181 9.43 15.89 14.07
C GLU A 181 10.19 15.04 13.03
N GLU A 182 9.77 13.79 12.81
CA GLU A 182 10.33 12.90 11.80
C GLU A 182 9.46 12.85 10.51
N GLU A 183 8.41 13.66 10.44
CA GLU A 183 7.64 13.79 9.21
C GLU A 183 8.50 14.40 8.10
N SER A 184 8.35 13.83 6.91
CA SER A 184 9.06 14.25 5.70
C SER A 184 8.17 14.06 4.49
N TYR A 185 8.51 14.69 3.38
CA TYR A 185 7.95 14.37 2.05
C TYR A 185 8.73 13.26 1.33
N ASN A 186 9.86 12.82 1.89
CA ASN A 186 10.61 11.69 1.39
C ASN A 186 10.10 10.38 2.01
N HIS A 187 10.09 9.31 1.22
CA HIS A 187 9.77 7.94 1.65
C HIS A 187 8.44 7.82 2.43
N THR A 188 7.39 8.43 1.92
CA THR A 188 6.08 8.54 2.56
C THR A 188 5.07 7.48 2.14
N ALA A 189 5.47 6.44 1.42
CA ALA A 189 4.54 5.51 0.78
C ALA A 189 3.65 4.74 1.76
N ARG A 190 4.12 4.35 2.93
CA ARG A 190 3.32 3.71 3.99
C ARG A 190 2.41 2.59 3.48
N VAL A 191 2.94 1.68 2.67
CA VAL A 191 2.13 0.57 2.14
C VAL A 191 1.69 -0.38 3.25
N CYS A 192 0.58 -1.07 3.03
CA CYS A 192 -0.01 -1.98 4.02
C CYS A 192 -0.45 -3.32 3.44
N VAL A 193 -0.51 -4.32 4.31
CA VAL A 193 -1.14 -5.61 4.05
C VAL A 193 -1.75 -6.17 5.34
N VAL A 194 -2.90 -6.83 5.23
CA VAL A 194 -3.50 -7.57 6.34
C VAL A 194 -2.99 -9.01 6.31
N ASN A 195 -2.42 -9.46 7.43
CA ASN A 195 -2.02 -10.86 7.55
C ASN A 195 -3.20 -11.72 8.01
N LYS A 196 -3.55 -12.73 7.19
CA LYS A 196 -4.66 -13.65 7.45
C LYS A 196 -4.44 -14.55 8.67
N LYS A 197 -3.17 -14.76 9.10
CA LYS A 197 -2.85 -15.68 10.20
C LYS A 197 -3.10 -15.06 11.58
N ASP A 198 -2.70 -13.80 11.77
CA ASP A 198 -2.80 -13.10 13.05
C ASP A 198 -3.81 -11.95 13.03
N ASN A 199 -4.43 -11.70 11.88
CA ASN A 199 -5.44 -10.67 11.67
C ASN A 199 -4.95 -9.24 11.99
N LYS A 200 -3.64 -8.99 11.81
CA LYS A 200 -3.02 -7.69 12.03
C LYS A 200 -2.72 -6.97 10.73
N LEU A 201 -2.61 -5.66 10.85
CA LEU A 201 -2.14 -4.79 9.78
C LEU A 201 -0.61 -4.65 9.86
N TYR A 202 0.06 -4.84 8.73
CA TYR A 202 1.50 -4.66 8.57
C TYR A 202 1.74 -3.43 7.71
N VAL A 203 2.63 -2.54 8.15
CA VAL A 203 2.89 -1.26 7.50
C VAL A 203 4.39 -1.01 7.41
N SER A 204 4.88 -0.65 6.23
CA SER A 204 6.25 -0.19 6.04
C SER A 204 6.38 1.29 6.37
N LEU A 205 7.45 1.66 7.07
CA LEU A 205 7.77 3.03 7.44
C LEU A 205 9.12 3.43 6.84
N GLY A 206 9.12 4.00 5.63
CA GLY A 206 10.33 4.54 5.02
C GLY A 206 10.93 5.65 5.88
N GLN A 207 12.25 5.71 5.97
CA GLN A 207 12.95 6.71 6.77
C GLN A 207 13.20 8.00 5.95
N PRO A 208 13.24 9.19 6.58
CA PRO A 208 13.21 10.46 5.86
C PRO A 208 14.50 10.87 5.13
N HIS A 209 15.63 10.22 5.40
CA HIS A 209 16.95 10.59 4.87
C HIS A 209 17.39 9.68 3.72
N ASN A 210 18.36 10.10 2.92
CA ASN A 210 19.03 9.21 1.98
C ASN A 210 19.78 8.10 2.73
N VAL A 211 20.59 8.50 3.73
CA VAL A 211 21.21 7.60 4.71
C VAL A 211 20.86 8.13 6.10
N ALA A 212 20.38 7.26 6.98
CA ALA A 212 19.96 7.64 8.32
C ALA A 212 21.15 8.18 9.15
N PRO A 213 21.02 9.34 9.82
CA PRO A 213 22.03 9.85 10.73
C PRO A 213 22.20 8.92 11.94
N ALA A 214 23.44 8.81 12.44
CA ALA A 214 23.77 7.85 13.51
C ALA A 214 23.04 8.15 14.83
N ASP A 215 22.79 9.40 15.15
CA ASP A 215 22.06 9.86 16.34
C ASP A 215 20.55 9.53 16.29
N LYS A 216 20.01 9.25 15.10
CA LYS A 216 18.60 8.87 14.91
C LYS A 216 18.35 7.36 14.98
N LEU A 217 19.38 6.52 14.89
CA LEU A 217 19.20 5.06 14.76
C LEU A 217 18.42 4.44 15.92
N ALA A 218 18.71 4.85 17.17
CA ALA A 218 18.01 4.32 18.34
C ALA A 218 16.51 4.65 18.31
N LEU A 219 16.16 5.89 17.95
CA LEU A 219 14.77 6.31 17.78
C LEU A 219 14.09 5.53 16.66
N TYR A 220 14.74 5.43 15.49
CA TYR A 220 14.18 4.78 14.32
C TYR A 220 13.93 3.28 14.56
N GLN A 221 14.86 2.59 15.21
CA GLN A 221 14.68 1.19 15.60
C GLN A 221 13.52 1.01 16.60
N ALA A 222 13.39 1.92 17.58
CA ALA A 222 12.31 1.84 18.58
C ALA A 222 10.92 2.10 17.98
N VAL A 223 10.82 3.02 17.02
CA VAL A 223 9.55 3.42 16.38
C VAL A 223 9.22 2.53 15.17
N GLY A 224 10.24 1.93 14.54
CA GLY A 224 10.12 1.16 13.29
C GLY A 224 10.26 1.99 12.03
N ILE A 225 10.75 3.24 12.12
CA ILE A 225 11.14 4.05 10.95
C ILE A 225 12.37 3.40 10.28
N GLY A 226 12.34 3.28 8.96
CA GLY A 226 13.34 2.46 8.27
C GLY A 226 13.16 0.98 8.60
N GLY A 227 11.91 0.54 8.60
CA GLY A 227 11.51 -0.80 8.97
C GLY A 227 10.06 -1.10 8.64
N MET A 228 9.53 -2.05 9.37
CA MET A 228 8.14 -2.49 9.24
C MET A 228 7.52 -2.70 10.62
N ILE A 229 6.27 -2.28 10.79
CA ILE A 229 5.50 -2.46 12.02
C ILE A 229 4.27 -3.32 11.78
N SER A 230 3.78 -3.95 12.83
CA SER A 230 2.45 -4.56 12.86
C SER A 230 1.64 -4.04 14.03
N PHE A 231 0.32 -4.02 13.88
CA PHE A 231 -0.60 -3.64 14.94
C PHE A 231 -2.00 -4.20 14.71
N ASN A 232 -2.83 -4.17 15.75
CA ASN A 232 -4.23 -4.56 15.64
C ASN A 232 -4.96 -3.63 14.68
N ARG A 233 -5.67 -4.20 13.71
CA ARG A 233 -6.30 -3.47 12.61
C ARG A 233 -7.63 -2.79 12.96
N PHE A 234 -8.06 -2.88 14.20
CA PHE A 234 -9.26 -2.22 14.72
C PHE A 234 -8.90 -1.25 15.86
N PRO A 235 -9.69 -0.20 16.08
CA PRO A 235 -9.47 0.74 17.17
C PRO A 235 -9.45 0.06 18.55
N GLY A 236 -8.58 0.51 19.44
CA GLY A 236 -8.43 0.02 20.80
C GLY A 236 -6.98 -0.18 21.18
N ASP A 237 -6.66 -1.29 21.83
CA ASP A 237 -5.27 -1.67 22.08
C ASP A 237 -4.59 -1.99 20.74
N LEU A 238 -3.57 -1.23 20.39
CA LEU A 238 -2.85 -1.38 19.13
C LEU A 238 -1.97 -2.64 19.11
N ASP A 239 -1.46 -3.10 20.24
CA ASP A 239 -0.42 -4.15 20.30
C ASP A 239 0.65 -3.94 19.20
N ARG A 240 1.14 -2.68 19.09
CA ARG A 240 2.10 -2.26 18.06
C ARG A 240 3.46 -2.92 18.30
N LYS A 241 4.02 -3.51 17.25
CA LYS A 241 5.34 -4.17 17.26
C LYS A 241 6.17 -3.74 16.07
N VAL A 242 7.47 -3.57 16.28
CA VAL A 242 8.44 -3.47 15.19
C VAL A 242 8.82 -4.89 14.78
N VAL A 243 8.53 -5.25 13.52
CA VAL A 243 8.72 -6.62 13.01
C VAL A 243 9.94 -6.77 12.12
N ALA A 244 10.48 -5.66 11.61
CA ALA A 244 11.72 -5.61 10.87
C ALA A 244 12.39 -4.25 10.99
N THR A 245 13.73 -4.21 10.92
CA THR A 245 14.54 -3.00 10.92
C THR A 245 15.61 -3.07 9.83
N GLY A 246 16.32 -1.96 9.60
CA GLY A 246 17.39 -1.95 8.59
C GLY A 246 16.88 -1.95 7.15
N ILE A 247 15.68 -1.43 6.93
CA ILE A 247 15.03 -1.22 5.63
C ILE A 247 15.11 0.28 5.32
N ARG A 248 15.45 0.66 4.09
CA ARG A 248 15.50 2.08 3.74
C ARG A 248 14.11 2.62 3.38
N ASN A 249 13.47 2.02 2.41
CA ASN A 249 12.15 2.46 1.93
C ASN A 249 11.43 1.34 1.17
N SER A 250 10.79 0.45 1.90
CA SER A 250 9.93 -0.56 1.31
C SER A 250 8.62 0.07 0.82
N VAL A 251 8.29 -0.15 -0.45
CA VAL A 251 7.09 0.39 -1.11
C VAL A 251 6.22 -0.72 -1.72
N GLY A 252 6.49 -1.95 -1.39
CA GLY A 252 5.68 -3.11 -1.76
C GLY A 252 5.96 -4.28 -0.84
N HIS A 253 4.91 -4.89 -0.30
CA HIS A 253 5.06 -6.11 0.49
C HIS A 253 3.80 -6.98 0.42
N ALA A 254 4.00 -8.29 0.53
CA ALA A 254 2.92 -9.27 0.50
C ALA A 254 3.32 -10.54 1.26
N PHE A 255 2.33 -11.22 1.82
CA PHE A 255 2.52 -12.54 2.40
C PHE A 255 2.48 -13.62 1.32
N ASN A 256 3.46 -14.52 1.31
CA ASN A 256 3.45 -15.68 0.44
C ASN A 256 2.26 -16.59 0.81
N PRO A 257 1.33 -16.85 -0.10
CA PRO A 257 0.13 -17.62 0.19
C PRO A 257 0.42 -19.10 0.51
N LYS A 258 1.60 -19.62 0.15
CA LYS A 258 1.97 -21.01 0.41
C LYS A 258 2.56 -21.25 1.80
N ASP A 259 3.49 -20.38 2.24
CA ASP A 259 4.22 -20.59 3.50
C ASP A 259 3.96 -19.49 4.53
N GLY A 260 3.34 -18.38 4.11
CA GLY A 260 3.03 -17.23 4.96
C GLY A 260 4.23 -16.37 5.32
N SER A 261 5.39 -16.54 4.67
CA SER A 261 6.50 -15.62 4.83
C SER A 261 6.16 -14.26 4.22
N LEU A 262 6.61 -13.18 4.86
CA LEU A 262 6.46 -11.83 4.35
C LEU A 262 7.59 -11.53 3.37
N TRP A 263 7.24 -11.00 2.19
CA TRP A 263 8.18 -10.55 1.18
C TRP A 263 7.98 -9.07 0.93
N PHE A 264 9.06 -8.36 0.60
CA PHE A 264 9.00 -6.93 0.34
C PHE A 264 10.13 -6.45 -0.58
N THR A 265 9.84 -5.36 -1.32
CA THR A 265 10.83 -4.61 -2.09
C THR A 265 11.50 -3.56 -1.19
N ASP A 266 12.74 -3.18 -1.47
CA ASP A 266 13.39 -2.06 -0.80
C ASP A 266 14.15 -1.17 -1.79
N ASN A 267 13.87 0.13 -1.70
CA ASN A 267 14.52 1.18 -2.49
C ASN A 267 15.79 1.66 -1.78
N GLN A 268 16.90 1.59 -2.49
CA GLN A 268 18.20 1.76 -1.89
C GLN A 268 18.83 3.15 -2.07
N VAL A 269 20.04 3.33 -1.53
CA VAL A 269 20.72 4.62 -1.34
C VAL A 269 21.08 5.28 -2.68
N ASP A 270 20.89 6.57 -2.76
CA ASP A 270 21.29 7.40 -3.90
C ASP A 270 22.73 7.94 -3.73
N GLY A 271 23.38 8.27 -4.86
CA GLY A 271 24.68 8.94 -4.86
C GLY A 271 25.90 8.02 -4.65
N MET A 272 25.74 6.72 -4.92
CA MET A 272 26.83 5.74 -4.85
C MET A 272 27.28 5.24 -6.24
N GLY A 273 26.94 5.94 -7.31
CA GLY A 273 27.21 5.56 -8.71
C GLY A 273 26.00 4.92 -9.39
N ASP A 274 26.07 4.78 -10.71
CA ASP A 274 24.93 4.27 -11.51
C ASP A 274 24.67 2.77 -11.31
N GLU A 275 25.71 1.99 -11.00
CA GLU A 275 25.62 0.53 -10.91
C GLU A 275 25.44 0.02 -9.48
N THR A 276 25.55 0.91 -8.48
CA THR A 276 25.45 0.56 -7.06
C THR A 276 24.68 1.64 -6.28
N PRO A 277 24.04 1.23 -5.16
CA PRO A 277 23.75 -0.13 -4.71
C PRO A 277 22.57 -0.75 -5.47
N PRO A 278 22.41 -2.08 -5.46
CA PRO A 278 21.25 -2.74 -6.04
C PRO A 278 19.99 -2.41 -5.25
N GLY A 279 18.83 -2.40 -5.93
CA GLY A 279 17.54 -2.53 -5.27
C GLY A 279 17.36 -3.96 -4.75
N GLU A 280 16.36 -4.19 -3.91
CA GLU A 280 16.19 -5.48 -3.25
C GLU A 280 14.79 -6.03 -3.31
N LEU A 281 14.70 -7.36 -3.47
CA LEU A 281 13.54 -8.16 -3.10
C LEU A 281 13.93 -9.06 -1.92
N ASN A 282 13.28 -8.84 -0.80
CA ASN A 282 13.59 -9.45 0.48
C ASN A 282 12.53 -10.47 0.90
N ARG A 283 12.95 -11.52 1.61
CA ARG A 283 12.09 -12.45 2.33
C ARG A 283 12.34 -12.33 3.83
N MET A 284 11.28 -12.24 4.61
CA MET A 284 11.32 -12.23 6.07
C MET A 284 11.09 -13.65 6.59
N PRO A 285 12.13 -14.35 7.04
CA PRO A 285 11.98 -15.72 7.57
C PRO A 285 11.25 -15.73 8.91
N GLU A 286 11.51 -14.72 9.75
CA GLU A 286 10.87 -14.51 11.05
C GLU A 286 10.87 -13.02 11.41
N PHE A 287 10.08 -12.63 12.41
CA PHE A 287 10.03 -11.25 12.87
C PHE A 287 11.27 -10.88 13.69
N GLY A 288 11.64 -9.59 13.67
CA GLY A 288 12.77 -9.05 14.38
C GLY A 288 14.10 -9.08 13.59
N MET A 289 14.06 -9.44 12.31
CA MET A 289 15.24 -9.44 11.44
C MET A 289 15.69 -8.03 11.08
N TRP A 290 16.97 -7.90 10.73
CA TRP A 290 17.62 -6.68 10.25
C TRP A 290 18.10 -6.85 8.82
N TYR A 291 17.85 -5.84 7.95
CA TYR A 291 18.07 -5.91 6.50
C TYR A 291 19.22 -5.04 6.00
N GLY A 292 20.10 -4.58 6.88
CA GLY A 292 21.41 -4.01 6.51
C GLY A 292 21.51 -2.49 6.55
N PHE A 293 20.41 -1.75 6.24
CA PHE A 293 20.45 -0.30 6.24
C PHE A 293 20.57 0.27 7.68
N PRO A 294 21.33 1.35 7.93
CA PRO A 294 22.05 2.20 6.99
C PRO A 294 23.51 1.79 6.73
N TYR A 295 23.98 0.71 7.30
CA TYR A 295 25.34 0.25 7.11
C TYR A 295 25.58 -0.26 5.69
N TYR A 296 24.60 -0.97 5.13
CA TYR A 296 24.51 -1.31 3.73
C TYR A 296 23.49 -0.42 3.04
N GLY A 297 23.79 0.03 1.84
CA GLY A 297 22.92 0.85 1.03
C GLY A 297 22.08 0.05 0.04
N GLY A 298 22.26 -1.27 0.03
CA GLY A 298 21.65 -2.29 -0.82
C GLY A 298 22.63 -3.43 -1.03
N GLY A 299 22.15 -4.68 -0.98
CA GLY A 299 23.01 -5.84 -0.90
C GLY A 299 23.97 -5.75 0.27
N GLU A 300 25.25 -5.98 0.04
CA GLU A 300 26.29 -5.76 1.05
C GLU A 300 27.20 -4.55 0.71
N VAL A 301 26.70 -3.60 -0.08
CA VAL A 301 27.43 -2.39 -0.46
C VAL A 301 27.42 -1.38 0.69
N ARG A 302 28.58 -1.11 1.29
CA ARG A 302 28.70 -0.18 2.42
C ARG A 302 28.40 1.24 1.99
N THR A 303 27.51 1.92 2.75
CA THR A 303 27.26 3.36 2.55
C THR A 303 28.49 4.18 2.90
N ASN A 304 28.63 5.34 2.26
CA ASN A 304 29.78 6.23 2.49
C ASN A 304 29.83 6.73 3.95
N GLU A 305 28.69 7.03 4.55
CA GLU A 305 28.52 7.54 5.91
C GLU A 305 28.89 6.50 6.99
N TYR A 306 28.76 5.22 6.63
CA TYR A 306 29.05 4.10 7.54
C TYR A 306 30.24 3.26 7.11
N LYS A 307 31.03 3.72 6.13
CA LYS A 307 32.26 3.04 5.72
C LYS A 307 33.24 2.98 6.90
N GLY A 308 33.72 1.78 7.21
CA GLY A 308 34.58 1.52 8.35
C GLY A 308 33.95 1.48 9.73
N LYS A 309 32.66 1.83 9.86
CA LYS A 309 31.94 1.66 11.13
C LYS A 309 31.59 0.19 11.38
N ILE A 310 31.69 -0.24 12.63
CA ILE A 310 31.34 -1.60 13.04
C ILE A 310 29.81 -1.70 13.10
N ILE A 311 29.25 -2.76 12.51
CA ILE A 311 27.84 -3.09 12.66
C ILE A 311 27.64 -3.64 14.08
N PRO A 312 26.66 -3.13 14.86
CA PRO A 312 26.36 -3.67 16.18
C PRO A 312 26.08 -5.19 16.12
N LYS A 313 26.60 -5.94 17.09
CA LYS A 313 26.41 -7.40 17.11
C LYS A 313 24.95 -7.81 17.09
N VAL A 314 24.08 -7.06 17.79
CA VAL A 314 22.64 -7.31 17.82
C VAL A 314 21.99 -7.21 16.45
N ASP A 315 22.51 -6.38 15.54
CA ASP A 315 22.03 -6.25 14.17
C ASP A 315 22.67 -7.31 13.27
N SER A 316 23.98 -7.50 13.34
CA SER A 316 24.67 -8.49 12.50
C SER A 316 24.20 -9.93 12.76
N ASP A 317 23.83 -10.28 13.98
CA ASP A 317 23.31 -11.61 14.33
C ASP A 317 21.90 -11.86 13.73
N ARG A 318 21.18 -10.81 13.33
CA ARG A 318 19.83 -10.87 12.74
C ARG A 318 19.82 -10.49 11.26
N TYR A 319 20.98 -10.35 10.64
CA TYR A 319 21.06 -9.91 9.26
C TYR A 319 20.50 -10.95 8.29
N VAL A 320 19.63 -10.49 7.42
CA VAL A 320 19.08 -11.26 6.31
C VAL A 320 19.49 -10.62 4.99
N LYS A 321 20.14 -11.42 4.15
CA LYS A 321 20.50 -10.99 2.79
C LYS A 321 19.27 -10.95 1.89
N PRO A 322 19.24 -10.06 0.90
CA PRO A 322 18.17 -10.06 -0.10
C PRO A 322 18.11 -11.39 -0.85
N GLN A 323 16.90 -11.79 -1.23
CA GLN A 323 16.68 -12.94 -2.11
C GLN A 323 17.04 -12.62 -3.56
N VAL A 324 16.87 -11.37 -3.96
CA VAL A 324 17.21 -10.86 -5.28
C VAL A 324 17.80 -9.47 -5.14
N GLU A 325 18.95 -9.26 -5.75
CA GLU A 325 19.51 -7.94 -6.01
C GLU A 325 18.99 -7.47 -7.38
N MET A 326 18.21 -6.38 -7.36
CA MET A 326 17.66 -5.75 -8.56
C MET A 326 18.66 -4.74 -9.14
N ILE A 327 18.45 -4.31 -10.37
CA ILE A 327 19.32 -3.26 -10.94
C ILE A 327 19.26 -2.00 -10.09
N ALA A 328 20.40 -1.34 -9.90
CA ALA A 328 20.49 -0.11 -9.13
C ALA A 328 19.55 0.98 -9.67
N HIS A 329 18.95 1.77 -8.80
CA HIS A 329 18.11 2.93 -9.11
C HIS A 329 16.81 2.64 -9.88
N ALA A 330 16.44 1.37 -10.08
CA ALA A 330 15.19 1.04 -10.77
C ALA A 330 13.92 1.46 -10.01
N ALA A 331 14.04 1.76 -8.73
CA ALA A 331 12.96 2.08 -7.80
C ALA A 331 11.92 0.96 -7.75
N ASP A 332 12.27 -0.11 -7.02
CA ASP A 332 11.42 -1.28 -6.81
C ASP A 332 10.27 -0.91 -5.86
N LEU A 333 9.04 -0.92 -6.37
CA LEU A 333 7.86 -0.45 -5.66
C LEU A 333 6.88 -1.60 -5.35
N GLY A 334 5.62 -1.46 -5.73
CA GLY A 334 4.55 -2.41 -5.41
C GLY A 334 4.84 -3.83 -5.88
N MET A 335 4.37 -4.81 -5.11
CA MET A 335 4.54 -6.22 -5.44
C MET A 335 3.35 -7.06 -4.97
N MET A 336 3.13 -8.19 -5.63
CA MET A 336 2.14 -9.18 -5.24
C MET A 336 2.60 -10.60 -5.55
N PHE A 337 1.99 -11.60 -4.89
CA PHE A 337 2.04 -13.01 -5.31
C PHE A 337 0.89 -13.31 -6.26
N TYR A 338 1.19 -13.93 -7.39
CA TYR A 338 0.16 -14.35 -8.33
C TYR A 338 -0.50 -15.65 -7.85
N THR A 339 -1.79 -15.58 -7.55
CA THR A 339 -2.62 -16.74 -7.12
C THR A 339 -3.70 -17.10 -8.13
N GLY A 340 -3.82 -16.33 -9.21
CA GLY A 340 -4.80 -16.51 -10.27
C GLY A 340 -4.58 -17.79 -11.08
N LYS A 341 -5.58 -18.11 -11.90
CA LYS A 341 -5.56 -19.28 -12.80
C LYS A 341 -5.55 -18.90 -14.27
N GLN A 342 -5.64 -17.60 -14.58
CA GLN A 342 -5.68 -17.12 -15.96
C GLN A 342 -4.31 -17.28 -16.64
N PHE A 343 -3.22 -16.91 -15.93
CA PHE A 343 -1.87 -17.00 -16.47
C PHE A 343 -1.36 -18.45 -16.50
N PRO A 344 -0.43 -18.77 -17.42
CA PRO A 344 0.22 -20.09 -17.48
C PRO A 344 0.81 -20.54 -16.14
N LYS A 345 0.85 -21.86 -15.91
CA LYS A 345 1.28 -22.47 -14.63
C LYS A 345 2.62 -21.98 -14.10
N LYS A 346 3.56 -21.61 -14.99
CA LYS A 346 4.88 -21.09 -14.57
C LYS A 346 4.81 -19.82 -13.72
N TYR A 347 3.71 -19.05 -13.83
CA TYR A 347 3.49 -17.83 -13.04
C TYR A 347 2.78 -18.07 -11.71
N HIS A 348 2.27 -19.28 -11.45
CA HIS A 348 1.57 -19.56 -10.20
C HIS A 348 2.52 -19.45 -9.00
N ASN A 349 2.17 -18.60 -8.04
CA ASN A 349 2.97 -18.25 -6.88
C ASN A 349 4.29 -17.50 -7.23
N ALA A 350 4.43 -17.00 -8.44
CA ALA A 350 5.49 -16.05 -8.76
C ALA A 350 5.18 -14.67 -8.14
N ILE A 351 6.21 -13.89 -7.91
CA ILE A 351 6.11 -12.52 -7.46
C ILE A 351 6.15 -11.61 -8.69
N PHE A 352 5.14 -10.75 -8.83
CA PHE A 352 5.19 -9.62 -9.77
C PHE A 352 5.52 -8.36 -9.00
N SER A 353 6.46 -7.55 -9.49
CA SER A 353 6.83 -6.29 -8.87
C SER A 353 7.05 -5.17 -9.89
N ALA A 354 6.67 -3.95 -9.53
CA ALA A 354 6.84 -2.79 -10.36
C ALA A 354 8.20 -2.13 -10.14
N GLN A 355 8.91 -1.79 -11.19
CA GLN A 355 10.04 -0.88 -11.19
C GLN A 355 9.63 0.46 -11.80
N HIS A 356 9.64 1.52 -10.97
CA HIS A 356 9.16 2.84 -11.35
C HIS A 356 10.10 3.57 -12.31
N GLY A 357 11.38 3.24 -12.24
CA GLY A 357 12.43 3.86 -13.02
C GLY A 357 13.24 4.90 -12.24
N SER A 358 14.47 5.10 -12.69
CA SER A 358 15.43 5.99 -12.05
C SER A 358 15.03 7.47 -12.20
N TRP A 359 15.50 8.28 -11.25
CA TRP A 359 15.45 9.75 -11.34
C TRP A 359 16.86 10.36 -11.39
N ASN A 360 17.87 9.66 -10.91
CA ASN A 360 19.24 10.14 -10.67
C ASN A 360 20.33 9.33 -11.40
N ALA A 361 19.98 8.28 -12.15
CA ALA A 361 20.96 7.55 -12.97
C ALA A 361 21.28 8.34 -14.24
N VAL A 362 22.57 8.39 -14.62
CA VAL A 362 23.03 9.02 -15.86
C VAL A 362 22.37 8.35 -17.07
N LYS A 363 22.34 7.01 -17.07
CA LYS A 363 21.56 6.24 -18.03
C LYS A 363 20.25 5.77 -17.38
N PRO A 364 19.11 6.34 -17.76
CA PRO A 364 17.81 5.95 -17.24
C PRO A 364 17.59 4.44 -17.33
N ARG A 365 16.92 3.87 -16.32
CA ARG A 365 16.67 2.42 -16.20
C ARG A 365 15.36 2.14 -15.43
N GLY A 366 14.86 0.91 -15.48
CA GLY A 366 13.57 0.52 -14.86
C GLY A 366 12.38 0.83 -15.77
N ALA A 367 11.28 1.33 -15.22
CA ALA A 367 9.98 1.53 -15.85
C ALA A 367 9.47 0.23 -16.51
N ARG A 368 9.25 -0.79 -15.67
CA ARG A 368 8.84 -2.13 -16.11
C ARG A 368 8.18 -2.91 -14.97
N VAL A 369 7.56 -4.01 -15.32
CA VAL A 369 7.08 -5.02 -14.36
C VAL A 369 8.03 -6.21 -14.42
N MET A 370 8.52 -6.63 -13.26
CA MET A 370 9.38 -7.81 -13.10
C MET A 370 8.55 -9.04 -12.69
N VAL A 371 9.04 -10.22 -12.98
CA VAL A 371 8.55 -11.47 -12.42
C VAL A 371 9.70 -12.23 -11.78
N THR A 372 9.49 -12.66 -10.53
CA THR A 372 10.43 -13.50 -9.77
C THR A 372 9.78 -14.84 -9.49
N TYR A 373 10.47 -15.91 -9.91
CA TYR A 373 10.02 -17.29 -9.73
C TYR A 373 10.62 -17.89 -8.47
N LEU A 374 9.80 -18.66 -7.76
CA LEU A 374 10.20 -19.34 -6.52
C LEU A 374 10.33 -20.85 -6.73
N ASP A 375 11.34 -21.44 -6.10
CA ASP A 375 11.50 -22.89 -6.03
C ASP A 375 10.49 -23.54 -5.06
N SER A 376 10.55 -24.84 -4.91
CA SER A 376 9.65 -25.61 -4.02
C SER A 376 9.88 -25.30 -2.52
N LYS A 377 11.01 -24.71 -2.17
CA LYS A 377 11.37 -24.27 -0.80
C LYS A 377 10.98 -22.82 -0.55
N GLY A 378 10.44 -22.15 -1.57
CA GLY A 378 10.05 -20.73 -1.49
C GLY A 378 11.22 -19.77 -1.60
N ASN A 379 12.36 -20.14 -2.19
CA ASN A 379 13.48 -19.24 -2.47
C ASN A 379 13.37 -18.72 -3.91
N ALA A 380 13.79 -17.48 -4.13
CA ALA A 380 13.89 -16.94 -5.47
C ALA A 380 15.02 -17.62 -6.25
N TYR A 381 14.73 -18.07 -7.47
CA TYR A 381 15.76 -18.70 -8.32
C TYR A 381 15.95 -18.02 -9.68
N LYS A 382 14.97 -17.22 -10.11
CA LYS A 382 15.03 -16.48 -11.37
C LYS A 382 14.19 -15.22 -11.28
N THR A 383 14.75 -14.11 -11.76
CA THR A 383 14.04 -12.85 -11.92
C THR A 383 14.27 -12.32 -13.33
N GLU A 384 13.20 -11.87 -14.00
CA GLU A 384 13.28 -11.34 -15.35
C GLU A 384 12.21 -10.27 -15.58
N PRO A 385 12.35 -9.37 -16.57
CA PRO A 385 11.25 -8.52 -17.00
C PRO A 385 10.05 -9.34 -17.47
N PHE A 386 8.85 -8.99 -16.99
CA PHE A 386 7.58 -9.54 -17.47
C PHE A 386 6.93 -8.63 -18.50
N ALA A 387 6.93 -7.32 -18.22
CA ALA A 387 6.44 -6.30 -19.14
C ALA A 387 7.41 -5.12 -19.09
N ASP A 388 7.86 -4.64 -20.24
CA ASP A 388 8.73 -3.47 -20.36
C ASP A 388 8.29 -2.58 -21.52
N GLY A 389 9.07 -1.50 -21.82
CA GLY A 389 8.77 -0.58 -22.91
C GLY A 389 8.09 0.71 -22.48
N TRP A 390 7.82 0.93 -21.18
CA TRP A 390 7.43 2.25 -20.69
C TRP A 390 8.59 3.27 -20.68
N MET A 391 9.76 2.86 -21.13
CA MET A 391 10.91 3.72 -21.39
C MET A 391 11.42 3.46 -22.80
N THR A 392 11.65 4.53 -23.57
CA THR A 392 12.23 4.44 -24.90
C THR A 392 13.72 4.08 -24.85
N GLU A 393 14.30 3.64 -25.97
CA GLU A 393 15.75 3.40 -26.10
C GLU A 393 16.59 4.64 -25.78
N MET A 394 16.04 5.83 -26.01
CA MET A 394 16.69 7.11 -25.68
C MET A 394 16.57 7.49 -24.18
N GLY A 395 15.94 6.66 -23.35
CA GLY A 395 15.80 6.89 -21.92
C GLY A 395 14.64 7.83 -21.54
N THR A 396 13.71 8.11 -22.45
CA THR A 396 12.51 8.88 -22.13
C THR A 396 11.45 7.98 -21.54
N TYR A 397 10.94 8.31 -20.35
CA TYR A 397 9.83 7.58 -19.74
C TYR A 397 8.50 7.96 -20.38
N LEU A 398 7.84 7.01 -21.02
CA LEU A 398 6.46 7.10 -21.50
C LEU A 398 5.46 6.89 -20.38
N GLY A 399 5.76 5.99 -19.45
CA GLY A 399 5.05 5.68 -18.23
C GLY A 399 5.99 5.25 -17.13
N ARG A 400 5.47 5.12 -15.91
CA ARG A 400 6.24 4.70 -14.71
C ARG A 400 5.38 3.80 -13.82
N PRO A 401 5.47 2.47 -13.99
CA PRO A 401 4.73 1.51 -13.16
C PRO A 401 4.99 1.70 -11.66
N VAL A 402 3.93 1.67 -10.85
CA VAL A 402 4.02 1.87 -9.39
C VAL A 402 3.63 0.63 -8.61
N ASP A 403 2.48 0.05 -8.92
CA ASP A 403 1.94 -1.09 -8.19
C ASP A 403 1.39 -2.13 -9.16
N VAL A 404 1.37 -3.37 -8.70
CA VAL A 404 0.82 -4.51 -9.43
C VAL A 404 -0.14 -5.25 -8.52
N GLN A 405 -1.40 -5.40 -8.92
CA GLN A 405 -2.42 -6.13 -8.16
C GLN A 405 -3.14 -7.14 -9.04
N GLN A 406 -3.47 -8.29 -8.47
CA GLN A 406 -4.30 -9.27 -9.17
C GLN A 406 -5.75 -8.82 -9.18
N TYR A 407 -6.35 -8.82 -10.38
CA TYR A 407 -7.77 -8.58 -10.53
C TYR A 407 -8.57 -9.88 -10.36
N PHE A 408 -9.88 -9.79 -10.18
CA PHE A 408 -10.72 -10.91 -9.77
C PHE A 408 -10.73 -12.09 -10.76
N ASP A 409 -10.53 -11.83 -12.04
CA ASP A 409 -10.52 -12.85 -13.10
C ASP A 409 -9.14 -13.53 -13.30
N GLY A 410 -8.14 -13.07 -12.54
CA GLY A 410 -6.76 -13.54 -12.63
C GLY A 410 -5.88 -12.74 -13.60
N SER A 411 -6.39 -11.70 -14.25
CA SER A 411 -5.56 -10.68 -14.89
C SER A 411 -4.84 -9.84 -13.84
N ILE A 412 -3.91 -8.99 -14.23
CA ILE A 412 -3.23 -8.07 -13.33
C ILE A 412 -3.48 -6.62 -13.74
N LEU A 413 -3.64 -5.76 -12.73
CA LEU A 413 -3.67 -4.32 -12.88
C LEU A 413 -2.29 -3.75 -12.58
N VAL A 414 -1.87 -2.76 -13.35
CA VAL A 414 -0.61 -2.03 -13.17
C VAL A 414 -0.92 -0.54 -13.13
N SER A 415 -0.66 0.11 -12.01
CA SER A 415 -0.83 1.55 -11.88
C SER A 415 0.39 2.31 -12.39
N ASP A 416 0.16 3.50 -12.92
CA ASP A 416 1.18 4.38 -13.52
C ASP A 416 0.88 5.84 -13.16
N ASP A 417 1.66 6.42 -12.26
CA ASP A 417 1.46 7.78 -11.77
C ASP A 417 1.92 8.86 -12.76
N LYS A 418 2.83 8.52 -13.68
CA LYS A 418 3.29 9.43 -14.74
C LYS A 418 2.28 9.50 -15.86
N ALA A 419 1.80 8.37 -16.35
CA ALA A 419 0.81 8.32 -17.41
C ALA A 419 -0.62 8.63 -16.90
N GLY A 420 -0.85 8.57 -15.58
CA GLY A 420 -2.17 8.82 -14.98
C GLY A 420 -3.21 7.77 -15.35
N VAL A 421 -2.81 6.51 -15.42
CA VAL A 421 -3.67 5.40 -15.81
C VAL A 421 -3.42 4.15 -14.97
N ILE A 422 -4.38 3.24 -15.02
CA ILE A 422 -4.22 1.84 -14.64
C ILE A 422 -4.30 1.02 -15.92
N TYR A 423 -3.29 0.20 -16.16
CA TYR A 423 -3.30 -0.79 -17.24
C TYR A 423 -3.86 -2.12 -16.71
N ARG A 424 -4.44 -2.91 -17.61
CA ARG A 424 -4.80 -4.29 -17.38
C ARG A 424 -4.02 -5.20 -18.32
N ILE A 425 -3.36 -6.21 -17.77
CA ILE A 425 -2.64 -7.23 -18.51
C ILE A 425 -3.35 -8.57 -18.30
N LYS A 426 -3.75 -9.23 -19.39
CA LYS A 426 -4.41 -10.53 -19.38
C LYS A 426 -3.71 -11.51 -20.29
N TYR A 427 -3.97 -12.80 -20.06
CA TYR A 427 -3.51 -13.87 -20.94
C TYR A 427 -4.65 -14.30 -21.86
N ASP A 428 -4.47 -14.08 -23.15
CA ASP A 428 -5.41 -14.50 -24.18
C ASP A 428 -5.15 -15.99 -24.50
N ARG A 429 -6.15 -16.84 -24.27
CA ARG A 429 -6.07 -18.29 -24.50
C ARG A 429 -6.25 -18.65 -25.97
#